data_2e7d46279d38b3cfa770195b37ea4d92
#
_entry.id   2e7d46279d38b3cfa770195b37ea4d92
#
_cell.length_a   1.000
_cell.length_b   1.000
_cell.length_c   1.000
_cell.angle_alpha   90.00
_cell.angle_beta   90.00
_cell.angle_gamma   90.00
#
_symmetry.space_group_name_H-M   'P 1'
#
loop_
_entity.id
_entity.type
_entity.pdbx_description
1 polymer ?
#
loop_
_entity_poly.entity_id
_entity_poly.type
_entity_poly.pdbx_seq_one_letter_code
_entity_poly.pdbx_strand_id
1 'polypeptide(L)'
;WIRSALPLMLITGMQIINARTDIIMLGSMKGPQEAGVYSVANRGAEFVTFILLAVNTALGPMVASLYAEGDMKKLQRVVTRSTRIILAFSLPIGLALIVFGHWFLLLFGEAFTQGRTTLSILSAAQLVNATMGSVGPLLVMTGHERNVAIGVGISAALNVILNALLIPPWGIAGAAIATASSMITWNILL
;
A
#
# COMPACT_ATOMS: atom_id res chain seq x y z
N TRP A 1 12.98 -20.35 16.36
CA TRP A 1 13.52 -19.23 15.57
C TRP A 1 13.22 -19.41 14.08
N ILE A 2 13.54 -20.55 13.45
CA ILE A 2 13.31 -20.79 12.02
C ILE A 2 11.80 -20.80 11.68
N ARG A 3 10.94 -21.34 12.54
CA ARG A 3 9.48 -21.41 12.31
C ARG A 3 8.79 -20.03 12.24
N SER A 4 9.34 -19.02 12.91
CA SER A 4 8.79 -17.64 12.85
C SER A 4 9.55 -16.76 11.87
N ALA A 5 10.84 -17.01 11.63
CA ALA A 5 11.64 -16.23 10.68
C ALA A 5 11.21 -16.47 9.22
N LEU A 6 10.90 -17.72 8.85
CA LEU A 6 10.52 -18.07 7.48
C LEU A 6 9.25 -17.33 7.00
N PRO A 7 8.13 -17.31 7.76
CA PRO A 7 6.96 -16.52 7.36
C PRO A 7 7.25 -15.02 7.20
N LEU A 8 8.05 -14.43 8.08
CA LEU A 8 8.41 -13.02 8.01
C LEU A 8 9.27 -12.71 6.77
N MET A 9 10.24 -13.58 6.43
CA MET A 9 11.02 -13.45 5.21
C MET A 9 10.15 -13.57 3.96
N LEU A 10 9.20 -14.50 3.94
CA LEU A 10 8.25 -14.65 2.84
C LEU A 10 7.35 -13.42 2.71
N ILE A 11 6.80 -12.90 3.81
CA ILE A 11 6.00 -11.66 3.81
C ILE A 11 6.81 -10.51 3.21
N THR A 12 8.02 -10.27 3.70
CA THR A 12 8.87 -9.17 3.22
C THR A 12 9.26 -9.36 1.75
N GLY A 13 9.68 -10.57 1.36
CA GLY A 13 10.00 -10.89 -0.02
C GLY A 13 8.82 -10.69 -0.98
N MET A 14 7.64 -11.19 -0.62
CA MET A 14 6.42 -11.00 -1.41
C MET A 14 6.00 -9.53 -1.50
N GLN A 15 6.15 -8.76 -0.42
CA GLN A 15 5.86 -7.32 -0.44
C GLN A 15 6.81 -6.56 -1.37
N ILE A 16 8.10 -6.88 -1.38
CA ILE A 16 9.08 -6.27 -2.28
C ILE A 16 8.75 -6.63 -3.74
N ILE A 17 8.44 -7.89 -4.03
CA ILE A 17 8.03 -8.33 -5.36
C ILE A 17 6.78 -7.57 -5.78
N ASN A 18 5.74 -7.56 -4.95
CA ASN A 18 4.49 -6.88 -5.25
C ASN A 18 4.69 -5.38 -5.54
N ALA A 19 5.53 -4.69 -4.75
CA ALA A 19 5.83 -3.27 -4.93
C ALA A 19 6.61 -2.93 -6.21
N ARG A 20 7.22 -3.91 -6.88
CA ARG A 20 8.03 -3.72 -8.09
C ARG A 20 7.45 -4.37 -9.34
N THR A 21 6.55 -5.33 -9.16
CA THR A 21 5.95 -6.10 -10.27
C THR A 21 5.28 -5.19 -11.29
N ASP A 22 4.53 -4.19 -10.86
CA ASP A 22 3.82 -3.25 -11.73
C ASP A 22 4.79 -2.52 -12.67
N ILE A 23 5.88 -2.00 -12.11
CA ILE A 23 6.90 -1.24 -12.87
C ILE A 23 7.64 -2.16 -13.86
N ILE A 24 7.97 -3.38 -13.42
CA ILE A 24 8.66 -4.36 -14.27
C ILE A 24 7.75 -4.81 -15.42
N MET A 25 6.49 -5.11 -15.13
CA MET A 25 5.52 -5.53 -16.14
C MET A 25 5.21 -4.39 -17.11
N LEU A 26 5.01 -3.15 -16.63
CA LEU A 26 4.86 -1.98 -17.50
C LEU A 26 6.08 -1.77 -18.38
N GLY A 27 7.29 -1.82 -17.80
CA GLY A 27 8.52 -1.64 -18.56
C GLY A 27 8.71 -2.68 -19.65
N SER A 28 8.33 -3.95 -19.41
CA SER A 28 8.42 -5.02 -20.39
C SER A 28 7.33 -4.99 -21.46
N MET A 29 6.10 -4.54 -21.11
CA MET A 29 4.92 -4.60 -22.00
C MET A 29 4.69 -3.30 -22.76
N LYS A 30 5.00 -2.14 -22.16
CA LYS A 30 4.71 -0.80 -22.70
C LYS A 30 5.95 0.08 -22.85
N GLY A 31 7.08 -0.34 -22.29
CA GLY A 31 8.35 0.35 -22.40
C GLY A 31 8.69 1.22 -21.18
N PRO A 32 9.95 1.70 -21.13
CA PRO A 32 10.51 2.38 -19.96
C PRO A 32 9.86 3.75 -19.69
N GLN A 33 9.32 4.39 -20.71
CA GLN A 33 8.68 5.70 -20.55
C GLN A 33 7.39 5.60 -19.70
N GLU A 34 6.51 4.64 -20.04
CA GLU A 34 5.29 4.42 -19.24
C GLU A 34 5.61 3.94 -17.83
N ALA A 35 6.60 3.06 -17.66
CA ALA A 35 7.08 2.63 -16.35
C ALA A 35 7.61 3.81 -15.51
N GLY A 36 8.29 4.78 -16.15
CA GLY A 36 8.75 6.01 -15.50
C GLY A 36 7.61 6.88 -15.01
N VAL A 37 6.61 7.13 -15.86
CA VAL A 37 5.42 7.91 -15.50
C VAL A 37 4.66 7.23 -14.34
N TYR A 38 4.44 5.93 -14.42
CA TYR A 38 3.81 5.15 -13.35
C TYR A 38 4.60 5.23 -12.05
N SER A 39 5.93 5.11 -12.10
CA SER A 39 6.80 5.15 -10.92
C SER A 39 6.68 6.49 -10.18
N VAL A 40 6.64 7.61 -10.91
CA VAL A 40 6.45 8.95 -10.31
C VAL A 40 5.06 9.08 -9.69
N ALA A 41 4.02 8.63 -10.38
CA ALA A 41 2.65 8.65 -9.87
C ALA A 41 2.52 7.78 -8.59
N ASN A 42 3.11 6.58 -8.59
CA ASN A 42 3.10 5.69 -7.43
C ASN A 42 3.83 6.32 -6.23
N ARG A 43 5.00 6.90 -6.42
CA ARG A 43 5.72 7.61 -5.36
C ARG A 43 4.93 8.80 -4.83
N GLY A 44 4.22 9.52 -5.70
CA GLY A 44 3.29 10.57 -5.28
C GLY A 44 2.19 10.01 -4.37
N ALA A 45 1.56 8.91 -4.75
CA ALA A 45 0.52 8.28 -3.94
C ALA A 45 1.02 7.74 -2.59
N GLU A 46 2.29 7.31 -2.50
CA GLU A 46 2.91 6.85 -1.25
C GLU A 46 2.94 7.95 -0.16
N PHE A 47 2.93 9.24 -0.52
CA PHE A 47 2.83 10.32 0.47
C PHE A 47 1.56 10.23 1.32
N VAL A 48 0.47 9.69 0.78
CA VAL A 48 -0.78 9.49 1.52
C VAL A 48 -0.58 8.59 2.74
N THR A 49 0.27 7.57 2.61
CA THR A 49 0.54 6.58 3.68
C THR A 49 1.82 6.84 4.45
N PHE A 50 2.52 7.93 4.19
CA PHE A 50 3.73 8.27 4.94
C PHE A 50 3.49 8.35 6.46
N ILE A 51 2.38 8.95 6.86
CA ILE A 51 1.98 9.03 8.29
C ILE A 51 1.62 7.65 8.84
N LEU A 52 0.95 6.81 8.05
CA LEU A 52 0.65 5.42 8.43
C LEU A 52 1.94 4.66 8.76
N LEU A 53 2.96 4.78 7.91
CA LEU A 53 4.25 4.14 8.11
C LEU A 53 4.95 4.63 9.38
N ALA A 54 5.00 5.96 9.58
CA ALA A 54 5.61 6.56 10.76
C ALA A 54 4.90 6.13 12.06
N VAL A 55 3.58 6.14 12.06
CA VAL A 55 2.77 5.70 13.20
C VAL A 55 2.95 4.21 13.47
N ASN A 56 2.93 3.35 12.45
CA ASN A 56 3.14 1.92 12.60
C ASN A 56 4.51 1.58 13.20
N THR A 57 5.55 2.29 12.80
CA THR A 57 6.90 2.11 13.35
C THR A 57 6.95 2.44 14.85
N ALA A 58 6.27 3.50 15.28
CA ALA A 58 6.21 3.90 16.68
C ALA A 58 5.28 3.01 17.51
N LEU A 59 4.18 2.53 16.94
CA LEU A 59 3.19 1.71 17.63
C LEU A 59 3.64 0.27 17.88
N GLY A 60 4.51 -0.27 17.07
CA GLY A 60 4.90 -1.66 17.11
C GLY A 60 5.25 -2.18 18.51
N PRO A 61 6.24 -1.61 19.19
CA PRO A 61 6.63 -2.05 20.53
C PRO A 61 5.51 -1.89 21.57
N MET A 62 4.71 -0.81 21.45
CA MET A 62 3.60 -0.53 22.37
C MET A 62 2.46 -1.56 22.21
N VAL A 63 2.13 -1.94 20.99
CA VAL A 63 1.13 -2.98 20.71
C VAL A 63 1.57 -4.32 21.29
N ALA A 64 2.84 -4.70 21.07
CA ALA A 64 3.37 -5.96 21.60
C ALA A 64 3.34 -6.01 23.13
N SER A 65 3.71 -4.91 23.83
CA SER A 65 3.69 -4.89 25.30
C SER A 65 2.26 -4.95 25.85
N LEU A 66 1.33 -4.14 25.30
CA LEU A 66 -0.06 -4.14 25.76
C LEU A 66 -0.77 -5.47 25.50
N TYR A 67 -0.42 -6.15 24.41
CA TYR A 67 -0.92 -7.49 24.12
C TYR A 67 -0.39 -8.52 25.12
N ALA A 68 0.90 -8.47 25.44
CA ALA A 68 1.52 -9.36 26.43
C ALA A 68 1.00 -9.13 27.86
N GLU A 69 0.66 -7.87 28.21
CA GLU A 69 0.04 -7.50 29.49
C GLU A 69 -1.45 -7.89 29.57
N GLY A 70 -2.08 -8.24 28.44
CA GLY A 70 -3.52 -8.58 28.37
C GLY A 70 -4.46 -7.36 28.46
N ASP A 71 -3.96 -6.11 28.40
CA ASP A 71 -4.77 -4.90 28.47
C ASP A 71 -5.40 -4.56 27.11
N MET A 72 -6.38 -5.36 26.69
CA MET A 72 -7.09 -5.22 25.43
C MET A 72 -7.85 -3.89 25.32
N LYS A 73 -8.32 -3.31 26.45
CA LYS A 73 -9.02 -2.04 26.43
C LYS A 73 -8.08 -0.88 26.07
N LYS A 74 -6.86 -0.91 26.58
CA LYS A 74 -5.85 0.11 26.30
C LYS A 74 -5.33 -0.07 24.89
N LEU A 75 -5.07 -1.32 24.47
CA LEU A 75 -4.68 -1.68 23.11
C LEU A 75 -5.68 -1.12 22.08
N GLN A 76 -6.97 -1.42 22.23
CA GLN A 76 -8.01 -0.92 21.32
C GLN A 76 -8.06 0.61 21.28
N ARG A 77 -7.89 1.26 22.41
CA ARG A 77 -7.88 2.74 22.51
C ARG A 77 -6.71 3.35 21.76
N VAL A 78 -5.53 2.75 21.89
CA VAL A 78 -4.31 3.17 21.19
C VAL A 78 -4.48 3.00 19.69
N VAL A 79 -4.91 1.81 19.23
CA VAL A 79 -5.15 1.53 17.80
C VAL A 79 -6.19 2.49 17.20
N THR A 80 -7.33 2.68 17.87
CA THR A 80 -8.38 3.60 17.38
C THR A 80 -7.89 5.04 17.30
N ARG A 81 -7.14 5.52 18.29
CA ARG A 81 -6.59 6.88 18.29
C ARG A 81 -5.58 7.06 17.15
N SER A 82 -4.75 6.07 16.93
CA SER A 82 -3.75 6.08 15.86
C SER A 82 -4.39 6.09 14.48
N THR A 83 -5.42 5.28 14.24
CA THR A 83 -6.17 5.30 12.97
C THR A 83 -6.80 6.67 12.72
N ARG A 84 -7.34 7.33 13.74
CA ARG A 84 -7.90 8.70 13.59
C ARG A 84 -6.82 9.72 13.22
N ILE A 85 -5.63 9.62 13.82
CA ILE A 85 -4.49 10.50 13.50
C ILE A 85 -4.05 10.24 12.06
N ILE A 86 -3.88 8.98 11.68
CA ILE A 86 -3.52 8.60 10.30
C ILE A 86 -4.50 9.20 9.31
N LEU A 87 -5.81 9.02 9.52
CA LEU A 87 -6.84 9.57 8.65
C LEU A 87 -6.82 11.10 8.59
N ALA A 88 -6.66 11.78 9.71
CA ALA A 88 -6.65 13.24 9.77
C ALA A 88 -5.54 13.86 8.90
N PHE A 89 -4.41 13.15 8.73
CA PHE A 89 -3.31 13.61 7.88
C PHE A 89 -3.37 13.02 6.47
N SER A 90 -3.72 11.74 6.33
CA SER A 90 -3.77 11.09 5.01
C SER A 90 -4.89 11.62 4.13
N LEU A 91 -6.04 11.96 4.72
CA LEU A 91 -7.20 12.46 3.95
C LEU A 91 -6.91 13.75 3.19
N PRO A 92 -6.40 14.83 3.83
CA PRO A 92 -6.09 16.07 3.10
C PRO A 92 -4.98 15.86 2.05
N ILE A 93 -3.97 15.04 2.33
CA ILE A 93 -2.89 14.75 1.38
C ILE A 93 -3.46 14.01 0.16
N GLY A 94 -4.25 12.95 0.39
CA GLY A 94 -4.85 12.17 -0.69
C GLY A 94 -5.81 12.99 -1.55
N LEU A 95 -6.67 13.79 -0.92
CA LEU A 95 -7.57 14.70 -1.65
C LEU A 95 -6.79 15.76 -2.43
N ALA A 96 -5.73 16.32 -1.85
CA ALA A 96 -4.88 17.26 -2.57
C ALA A 96 -4.23 16.63 -3.81
N LEU A 97 -3.73 15.39 -3.72
CA LEU A 97 -3.15 14.69 -4.87
C LEU A 97 -4.20 14.32 -5.93
N ILE A 98 -5.43 13.99 -5.54
CA ILE A 98 -6.51 13.72 -6.48
C ILE A 98 -6.91 15.00 -7.24
N VAL A 99 -7.04 16.12 -6.54
CA VAL A 99 -7.48 17.39 -7.12
C VAL A 99 -6.34 18.07 -7.87
N PHE A 100 -5.19 18.22 -7.23
CA PHE A 100 -4.03 18.94 -7.73
C PHE A 100 -2.94 18.04 -8.34
N GLY A 101 -3.24 16.77 -8.61
CA GLY A 101 -2.27 15.79 -9.12
C GLY A 101 -1.62 16.20 -10.44
N HIS A 102 -2.32 16.96 -11.30
CA HIS A 102 -1.73 17.52 -12.51
C HIS A 102 -0.54 18.45 -12.19
N TRP A 103 -0.73 19.36 -11.23
CA TRP A 103 0.32 20.29 -10.80
C TRP A 103 1.49 19.58 -10.12
N PHE A 104 1.18 18.55 -9.32
CA PHE A 104 2.20 17.72 -8.71
C PHE A 104 3.08 17.02 -9.76
N LEU A 105 2.47 16.40 -10.78
CA LEU A 105 3.19 15.72 -11.84
C LEU A 105 3.96 16.67 -12.75
N LEU A 106 3.46 17.89 -12.96
CA LEU A 106 4.14 18.92 -13.74
C LEU A 106 5.51 19.31 -13.15
N LEU A 107 5.70 19.20 -11.83
CA LEU A 107 7.01 19.42 -11.18
C LEU A 107 8.11 18.49 -11.70
N PHE A 108 7.73 17.31 -12.22
CA PHE A 108 8.64 16.34 -12.81
C PHE A 108 8.78 16.47 -14.33
N GLY A 109 7.96 17.34 -14.94
CA GLY A 109 7.95 17.63 -16.37
C GLY A 109 6.61 17.30 -17.04
N GLU A 110 6.34 17.92 -18.19
CA GLU A 110 5.06 17.78 -18.91
C GLU A 110 4.73 16.33 -19.27
N ALA A 111 5.72 15.53 -19.64
CA ALA A 111 5.54 14.12 -19.98
C ALA A 111 4.90 13.29 -18.85
N PHE A 112 5.11 13.66 -17.58
CA PHE A 112 4.57 12.96 -16.41
C PHE A 112 3.10 13.26 -16.15
N THR A 113 2.55 14.33 -16.72
CA THR A 113 1.13 14.73 -16.55
C THR A 113 0.14 13.68 -17.05
N GLN A 114 0.56 12.82 -18.00
CA GLN A 114 -0.19 11.65 -18.46
C GLN A 114 -0.54 10.68 -17.31
N GLY A 115 0.25 10.67 -16.24
CA GLY A 115 0.04 9.87 -15.03
C GLY A 115 -1.05 10.38 -14.09
N ARG A 116 -1.79 11.47 -14.42
CA ARG A 116 -2.79 12.07 -13.52
C ARG A 116 -3.86 11.06 -13.06
N THR A 117 -4.45 10.32 -13.98
CA THR A 117 -5.45 9.29 -13.66
C THR A 117 -4.86 8.20 -12.77
N THR A 118 -3.66 7.75 -13.11
CA THR A 118 -2.89 6.77 -12.33
C THR A 118 -2.66 7.25 -10.90
N LEU A 119 -2.17 8.49 -10.73
CA LEU A 119 -1.96 9.11 -9.43
C LEU A 119 -3.27 9.19 -8.61
N SER A 120 -4.38 9.57 -9.25
CA SER A 120 -5.68 9.66 -8.59
C SER A 120 -6.19 8.29 -8.11
N ILE A 121 -6.09 7.25 -8.94
CA ILE A 121 -6.49 5.88 -8.59
C ILE A 121 -5.64 5.36 -7.43
N LEU A 122 -4.32 5.51 -7.51
CA LEU A 122 -3.40 5.04 -6.46
C LEU A 122 -3.59 5.84 -5.17
N SER A 123 -3.79 7.17 -5.24
CA SER A 123 -4.07 7.99 -4.05
C SER A 123 -5.38 7.59 -3.36
N ALA A 124 -6.43 7.28 -4.13
CA ALA A 124 -7.68 6.77 -3.58
C ALA A 124 -7.50 5.40 -2.92
N ALA A 125 -6.75 4.48 -3.54
CA ALA A 125 -6.42 3.19 -2.95
C ALA A 125 -5.61 3.33 -1.65
N GLN A 126 -4.64 4.25 -1.61
CA GLN A 126 -3.87 4.54 -0.40
C GLN A 126 -4.74 5.15 0.71
N LEU A 127 -5.73 5.98 0.37
CA LEU A 127 -6.72 6.46 1.35
C LEU A 127 -7.52 5.30 1.95
N VAL A 128 -7.99 4.35 1.13
CA VAL A 128 -8.67 3.15 1.62
C VAL A 128 -7.73 2.37 2.55
N ASN A 129 -6.49 2.16 2.17
CA ASN A 129 -5.48 1.50 3.01
C ASN A 129 -5.28 2.24 4.35
N ALA A 130 -5.20 3.57 4.34
CA ALA A 130 -5.08 4.38 5.54
C ALA A 130 -6.32 4.27 6.46
N THR A 131 -7.53 4.08 5.91
CA THR A 131 -8.76 3.88 6.72
C THR A 131 -8.76 2.56 7.46
N MET A 132 -8.18 1.51 6.88
CA MET A 132 -8.03 0.21 7.55
C MET A 132 -6.96 0.24 8.65
N GLY A 133 -6.06 1.22 8.60
CA GLY A 133 -5.07 1.47 9.66
C GLY A 133 -3.99 0.40 9.75
N SER A 134 -3.64 0.02 10.98
CA SER A 134 -2.48 -0.82 11.30
C SER A 134 -2.81 -2.31 11.46
N VAL A 135 -3.79 -2.85 10.72
CA VAL A 135 -4.27 -4.23 10.91
C VAL A 135 -3.16 -5.27 10.63
N GLY A 136 -2.43 -5.12 9.53
CA GLY A 136 -1.34 -6.04 9.19
C GLY A 136 -0.25 -6.12 10.27
N PRO A 137 0.38 -5.00 10.66
CA PRO A 137 1.33 -4.97 11.77
C PRO A 137 0.76 -5.52 13.09
N LEU A 138 -0.50 -5.21 13.40
CA LEU A 138 -1.17 -5.71 14.60
C LEU A 138 -1.22 -7.25 14.59
N LEU A 139 -1.64 -7.87 13.49
CA LEU A 139 -1.71 -9.32 13.35
C LEU A 139 -0.33 -9.99 13.46
N VAL A 140 0.70 -9.39 12.86
CA VAL A 140 2.08 -9.91 13.00
C VAL A 140 2.54 -9.87 14.46
N MET A 141 2.27 -8.77 15.17
CA MET A 141 2.68 -8.60 16.57
C MET A 141 1.90 -9.44 17.57
N THR A 142 0.72 -9.91 17.18
CA THR A 142 -0.11 -10.80 17.99
C THR A 142 0.05 -12.30 17.64
N GLY A 143 1.07 -12.66 16.83
CA GLY A 143 1.39 -14.03 16.50
C GLY A 143 0.55 -14.64 15.36
N HIS A 144 -0.13 -13.79 14.57
CA HIS A 144 -0.95 -14.23 13.44
C HIS A 144 -0.25 -14.00 12.08
N GLU A 145 1.09 -14.09 12.06
CA GLU A 145 1.93 -13.86 10.88
C GLU A 145 1.59 -14.78 9.70
N ARG A 146 1.09 -15.99 9.98
CA ARG A 146 0.67 -16.95 8.94
C ARG A 146 -0.52 -16.42 8.13
N ASN A 147 -1.51 -15.82 8.79
CA ASN A 147 -2.67 -15.25 8.12
C ASN A 147 -2.26 -14.07 7.26
N VAL A 148 -1.36 -13.23 7.77
CA VAL A 148 -0.77 -12.12 7.02
C VAL A 148 -0.01 -12.63 5.79
N ALA A 149 0.79 -13.69 5.92
CA ALA A 149 1.51 -14.27 4.79
C ALA A 149 0.59 -14.80 3.69
N ILE A 150 -0.52 -15.47 4.07
CA ILE A 150 -1.52 -15.97 3.13
C ILE A 150 -2.19 -14.79 2.40
N GLY A 151 -2.61 -13.77 3.14
CA GLY A 151 -3.24 -12.58 2.56
C GLY A 151 -2.31 -11.84 1.58
N VAL A 152 -1.03 -11.65 1.94
CA VAL A 152 0.00 -11.08 1.05
C VAL A 152 0.14 -11.95 -0.21
N GLY A 153 0.21 -13.27 -0.06
CA GLY A 153 0.36 -14.18 -1.19
C GLY A 153 -0.82 -14.11 -2.17
N ILE A 154 -2.05 -14.10 -1.65
CA ILE A 154 -3.27 -13.97 -2.48
C ILE A 154 -3.28 -12.61 -3.20
N SER A 155 -3.00 -11.53 -2.48
CA SER A 155 -2.95 -10.18 -3.07
C SER A 155 -1.86 -10.03 -4.12
N ALA A 156 -0.68 -10.61 -3.91
CA ALA A 156 0.41 -10.60 -4.87
C ALA A 156 0.05 -11.38 -6.14
N ALA A 157 -0.54 -12.59 -6.00
CA ALA A 157 -1.01 -13.37 -7.13
C ALA A 157 -2.09 -12.60 -7.93
N LEU A 158 -3.05 -12.01 -7.23
CA LEU A 158 -4.10 -11.19 -7.84
C LEU A 158 -3.50 -9.99 -8.57
N ASN A 159 -2.52 -9.30 -7.98
CA ASN A 159 -1.84 -8.17 -8.60
C ASN A 159 -1.17 -8.58 -9.92
N VAL A 160 -0.41 -9.67 -9.93
CA VAL A 160 0.25 -10.17 -11.16
C VAL A 160 -0.77 -10.52 -12.24
N ILE A 161 -1.86 -11.23 -11.88
CA ILE A 161 -2.90 -11.62 -12.84
C ILE A 161 -3.59 -10.37 -13.41
N LEU A 162 -3.99 -9.43 -12.55
CA LEU A 162 -4.65 -8.21 -12.99
C LEU A 162 -3.72 -7.32 -13.83
N ASN A 163 -2.44 -7.22 -13.49
CA ASN A 163 -1.47 -6.52 -14.32
C ASN A 163 -1.34 -7.13 -15.71
N ALA A 164 -1.26 -8.46 -15.80
CA ALA A 164 -1.18 -9.16 -17.08
C ALA A 164 -2.41 -8.93 -17.96
N LEU A 165 -3.59 -8.79 -17.36
CA LEU A 165 -4.85 -8.58 -18.06
C LEU A 165 -5.13 -7.09 -18.38
N LEU A 166 -4.77 -6.17 -17.49
CA LEU A 166 -5.17 -4.77 -17.58
C LEU A 166 -4.11 -3.86 -18.20
N ILE A 167 -2.82 -4.20 -18.10
CA ILE A 167 -1.76 -3.40 -18.74
C ILE A 167 -1.88 -3.39 -20.26
N PRO A 168 -2.15 -4.51 -20.98
CA PRO A 168 -2.25 -4.48 -22.43
C PRO A 168 -3.29 -3.48 -22.97
N PRO A 169 -4.55 -3.44 -22.49
CA PRO A 169 -5.55 -2.49 -22.97
C PRO A 169 -5.44 -1.09 -22.38
N TRP A 170 -5.01 -0.93 -21.10
CA TRP A 170 -5.13 0.33 -20.36
C TRP A 170 -3.80 0.93 -19.90
N GLY A 171 -2.65 0.32 -20.23
CA GLY A 171 -1.32 0.84 -19.89
C GLY A 171 -1.14 1.14 -18.40
N ILE A 172 -0.65 2.33 -18.09
CA ILE A 172 -0.39 2.78 -16.70
C ILE A 172 -1.65 2.83 -15.83
N ALA A 173 -2.81 3.13 -16.41
CA ALA A 173 -4.07 3.13 -15.66
C ALA A 173 -4.49 1.69 -15.29
N GLY A 174 -4.24 0.71 -16.18
CA GLY A 174 -4.47 -0.71 -15.92
C GLY A 174 -3.64 -1.21 -14.75
N ALA A 175 -2.35 -0.86 -14.70
CA ALA A 175 -1.47 -1.16 -13.58
C ALA A 175 -1.98 -0.54 -12.26
N ALA A 176 -2.43 0.72 -12.30
CA ALA A 176 -2.98 1.38 -11.11
C ALA A 176 -4.24 0.69 -10.58
N ILE A 177 -5.13 0.24 -11.46
CA ILE A 177 -6.34 -0.52 -11.08
C ILE A 177 -5.95 -1.88 -10.49
N ALA A 178 -4.98 -2.58 -11.08
CA ALA A 178 -4.48 -3.85 -10.56
C ALA A 178 -3.94 -3.69 -9.13
N THR A 179 -3.10 -2.67 -8.91
CA THR A 179 -2.53 -2.35 -7.60
C THR A 179 -3.62 -1.96 -6.59
N ALA A 180 -4.55 -1.08 -6.98
CA ALA A 180 -5.66 -0.67 -6.13
C ALA A 180 -6.54 -1.87 -5.71
N SER A 181 -6.88 -2.73 -6.66
CA SER A 181 -7.72 -3.92 -6.41
C SER A 181 -7.02 -4.92 -5.49
N SER A 182 -5.73 -5.20 -5.71
CA SER A 182 -4.96 -6.10 -4.86
C SER A 182 -4.77 -5.54 -3.45
N MET A 183 -4.57 -4.22 -3.30
CA MET A 183 -4.47 -3.55 -2.02
C MET A 183 -5.80 -3.58 -1.24
N ILE A 184 -6.93 -3.36 -1.91
CA ILE A 184 -8.25 -3.47 -1.30
C ILE A 184 -8.51 -4.91 -0.86
N THR A 185 -8.19 -5.90 -1.72
CA THR A 185 -8.31 -7.32 -1.40
C THR A 185 -7.48 -7.69 -0.17
N TRP A 186 -6.24 -7.23 -0.11
CA TRP A 186 -5.38 -7.38 1.06
C TRP A 186 -6.05 -6.88 2.35
N ASN A 187 -6.59 -5.66 2.31
CA ASN A 187 -7.25 -5.04 3.47
C ASN A 187 -8.55 -5.74 3.89
N ILE A 188 -9.23 -6.42 2.96
CA ILE A 188 -10.46 -7.19 3.25
C ILE A 188 -10.12 -8.56 3.87
N LEU A 189 -9.00 -9.17 3.45
CA LEU A 189 -8.58 -10.49 3.92
C LEU A 189 -7.98 -10.47 5.33
N LEU A 190 -7.54 -9.31 5.83
CA LEU A 190 -6.99 -9.11 7.17
C LEU A 190 -8.04 -8.63 8.15
#